data_0e8fabe24a51e71246134d7691b6dc72
#
_entry.id   0e8fabe24a51e71246134d7691b6dc72
#
_cell.length_a   1.000
_cell.length_b   1.000
_cell.length_c   1.000
_cell.angle_alpha   90.00
_cell.angle_beta   90.00
_cell.angle_gamma   90.00
#
_symmetry.space_group_name_H-M   'P 1'
#
loop_
_entity.id
_entity.type
_entity.pdbx_description
1 polymer ?
#
loop_
_entity_poly.entity_id
_entity_poly.type
_entity_poly.pdbx_seq_one_letter_code
_entity_poly.pdbx_strand_id
1 'polypeptide(L)'
;LLLTGLKMTIFISLLSMIFSSLIGMSGAVIRTLKLPILSQIVTVYVEIIRNTPLLVHVFFLYFGLPAVGIKLSALAVGILSLSLWGGAFAVENFRGGTDSVPKALIESGQSLGLSTWQIVMNIIVPLGFRISFPAFSNTAVSVIKNSAYMTGIGVVELTFMAVDRMAYDFKTYEMLFSIAVIYLILIWGTSYLFSKIEKRLDFYKKTTERVNTSGNLVKKFAVSPGRVDQDTAP
;
A
#
# COMPACT_ATOMS: atom_id res chain seq x y z
N LEU A 1 -17.42 -20.81 16.26
CA LEU A 1 -17.64 -19.37 16.55
C LEU A 1 -16.45 -18.52 16.08
N LEU A 2 -15.21 -18.71 16.57
CA LEU A 2 -14.04 -17.94 16.11
C LEU A 2 -13.80 -18.06 14.60
N LEU A 3 -14.08 -19.22 13.98
CA LEU A 3 -14.00 -19.40 12.53
C LEU A 3 -15.00 -18.53 11.76
N THR A 4 -16.17 -18.24 12.31
CA THR A 4 -17.15 -17.32 11.71
C THR A 4 -16.62 -15.89 11.74
N GLY A 5 -16.08 -15.46 12.89
CA GLY A 5 -15.42 -14.17 13.02
C GLY A 5 -14.22 -14.03 12.09
N LEU A 6 -13.38 -15.08 11.97
CA LEU A 6 -12.24 -15.11 11.05
C LEU A 6 -12.68 -14.92 9.59
N LYS A 7 -13.74 -15.59 9.14
CA LYS A 7 -14.29 -15.41 7.78
C LYS A 7 -14.71 -13.96 7.55
N MET A 8 -15.34 -13.31 8.54
CA MET A 8 -15.76 -11.92 8.46
C MET A 8 -14.54 -10.98 8.41
N THR A 9 -13.53 -11.20 9.26
CA THR A 9 -12.25 -10.48 9.22
C THR A 9 -11.61 -10.55 7.83
N ILE A 10 -11.52 -11.74 7.24
CA ILE A 10 -10.96 -11.94 5.89
C ILE A 10 -11.81 -11.21 4.85
N PHE A 11 -13.14 -11.34 4.90
CA PHE A 11 -14.05 -10.71 3.95
C PHE A 11 -13.92 -9.18 3.96
N ILE A 12 -13.99 -8.56 5.14
CA ILE A 12 -13.86 -7.10 5.30
C ILE A 12 -12.49 -6.65 4.80
N SER A 13 -11.43 -7.36 5.20
CA SER A 13 -10.06 -7.00 4.84
C SER A 13 -9.82 -7.09 3.34
N LEU A 14 -10.25 -8.16 2.69
CA LEU A 14 -10.10 -8.33 1.24
C LEU A 14 -10.83 -7.24 0.46
N LEU A 15 -12.09 -6.97 0.82
CA LEU A 15 -12.88 -5.96 0.13
C LEU A 15 -12.29 -4.55 0.34
N SER A 16 -11.86 -4.26 1.57
CA SER A 16 -11.19 -2.99 1.88
C SER A 16 -9.84 -2.85 1.18
N MET A 17 -9.06 -3.92 1.02
CA MET A 17 -7.80 -3.90 0.25
C MET A 17 -8.04 -3.59 -1.23
N ILE A 18 -9.09 -4.16 -1.84
CA ILE A 18 -9.45 -3.88 -3.23
C ILE A 18 -9.76 -2.40 -3.40
N PHE A 19 -10.66 -1.85 -2.57
CA PHE A 19 -11.00 -0.43 -2.65
C PHE A 19 -9.82 0.48 -2.30
N SER A 20 -9.02 0.14 -1.29
CA SER A 20 -7.79 0.87 -0.96
C SER A 20 -6.80 0.92 -2.13
N SER A 21 -6.64 -0.19 -2.83
CA SER A 21 -5.77 -0.29 -4.01
C SER A 21 -6.29 0.60 -5.16
N LEU A 22 -7.60 0.61 -5.41
CA LEU A 22 -8.22 1.45 -6.43
C LEU A 22 -8.08 2.94 -6.09
N ILE A 23 -8.38 3.34 -4.85
CA ILE A 23 -8.21 4.72 -4.36
C ILE A 23 -6.74 5.12 -4.45
N GLY A 24 -5.85 4.26 -3.98
CA GLY A 24 -4.41 4.51 -3.97
C GLY A 24 -3.84 4.73 -5.35
N MET A 25 -4.16 3.85 -6.28
CA MET A 25 -3.67 3.91 -7.66
C MET A 25 -4.23 5.14 -8.39
N SER A 26 -5.54 5.40 -8.28
CA SER A 26 -6.18 6.59 -8.88
C SER A 26 -5.59 7.88 -8.34
N GLY A 27 -5.43 7.98 -7.01
CA GLY A 27 -4.83 9.16 -6.37
C GLY A 27 -3.39 9.39 -6.77
N ALA A 28 -2.57 8.33 -6.87
CA ALA A 28 -1.19 8.43 -7.32
C ALA A 28 -1.11 8.89 -8.79
N VAL A 29 -1.94 8.36 -9.68
CA VAL A 29 -2.00 8.79 -11.10
C VAL A 29 -2.39 10.27 -11.20
N ILE A 30 -3.42 10.72 -10.46
CA ILE A 30 -3.83 12.13 -10.42
C ILE A 30 -2.68 13.04 -10.01
N ARG A 31 -1.90 12.65 -8.99
CA ARG A 31 -0.75 13.44 -8.52
C ARG A 31 0.42 13.40 -9.49
N THR A 32 0.68 12.25 -10.13
CA THR A 32 1.73 12.10 -11.16
C THR A 32 1.44 12.94 -12.40
N LEU A 33 0.18 13.03 -12.82
CA LEU A 33 -0.28 13.89 -13.92
C LEU A 33 -0.32 15.39 -13.55
N LYS A 34 -0.13 15.70 -12.25
CA LYS A 34 -0.17 17.08 -11.72
C LYS A 34 -1.46 17.83 -12.08
N LEU A 35 -2.61 17.14 -12.05
CA LEU A 35 -3.90 17.76 -12.30
C LEU A 35 -4.21 18.77 -11.17
N PRO A 36 -4.26 20.10 -11.43
CA PRO A 36 -4.07 21.10 -10.39
C PRO A 36 -5.11 21.01 -9.25
N ILE A 37 -6.41 20.93 -9.55
CA ILE A 37 -7.48 20.87 -8.53
C ILE A 37 -7.56 19.48 -7.90
N LEU A 38 -7.58 18.42 -8.73
CA LEU A 38 -7.71 17.04 -8.25
C LEU A 38 -6.51 16.63 -7.39
N SER A 39 -5.31 17.06 -7.76
CA SER A 39 -4.09 16.78 -6.98
C SER A 39 -4.16 17.41 -5.58
N GLN A 40 -4.71 18.60 -5.45
CA GLN A 40 -4.90 19.26 -4.16
C GLN A 40 -5.94 18.53 -3.30
N ILE A 41 -7.07 18.13 -3.90
CA ILE A 41 -8.11 17.35 -3.19
C ILE A 41 -7.52 16.04 -2.66
N VAL A 42 -6.77 15.31 -3.50
CA VAL A 42 -6.09 14.07 -3.08
C VAL A 42 -5.09 14.33 -1.96
N THR A 43 -4.34 15.44 -2.02
CA THR A 43 -3.39 15.80 -0.97
C THR A 43 -4.10 16.06 0.35
N VAL A 44 -5.16 16.88 0.36
CA VAL A 44 -5.95 17.18 1.56
C VAL A 44 -6.56 15.89 2.15
N TYR A 45 -7.12 15.03 1.31
CA TYR A 45 -7.63 13.72 1.73
C TYR A 45 -6.55 12.89 2.43
N VAL A 46 -5.38 12.75 1.81
CA VAL A 46 -4.26 11.97 2.35
C VAL A 46 -3.79 12.54 3.68
N GLU A 47 -3.61 13.86 3.77
CA GLU A 47 -3.18 14.52 5.00
C GLU A 47 -4.18 14.35 6.14
N ILE A 48 -5.48 14.52 5.90
CA ILE A 48 -6.51 14.34 6.92
C ILE A 48 -6.52 12.89 7.41
N ILE A 49 -6.62 11.93 6.49
CA ILE A 49 -6.80 10.52 6.85
C ILE A 49 -5.55 9.93 7.54
N ARG A 50 -4.34 10.30 7.10
CA ARG A 50 -3.11 9.75 7.68
C ARG A 50 -2.75 10.36 9.03
N ASN A 51 -3.18 11.60 9.29
CA ASN A 51 -2.87 12.31 10.53
C ASN A 51 -3.98 12.21 11.59
N THR A 52 -5.04 11.42 11.33
CA THR A 52 -6.11 11.17 12.31
C THR A 52 -6.24 9.66 12.58
N PRO A 53 -6.59 9.25 13.81
CA PRO A 53 -6.73 7.83 14.15
C PRO A 53 -7.88 7.17 13.38
N LEU A 54 -7.66 5.94 12.90
CA LEU A 54 -8.70 5.18 12.19
C LEU A 54 -9.99 5.04 13.00
N LEU A 55 -9.88 4.81 14.31
CA LEU A 55 -11.07 4.66 15.18
C LEU A 55 -11.95 5.91 15.17
N VAL A 56 -11.35 7.10 15.04
CA VAL A 56 -12.10 8.38 14.92
C VAL A 56 -12.90 8.40 13.61
N HIS A 57 -12.30 7.95 12.49
CA HIS A 57 -13.02 7.84 11.21
C HIS A 57 -14.19 6.86 11.29
N VAL A 58 -13.98 5.70 11.94
CA VAL A 58 -15.04 4.71 12.16
C VAL A 58 -16.20 5.30 12.92
N PHE A 59 -15.94 5.98 14.04
CA PHE A 59 -16.97 6.57 14.87
C PHE A 59 -17.65 7.75 14.18
N PHE A 60 -16.89 8.58 13.46
CA PHE A 60 -17.46 9.70 12.70
C PHE A 60 -18.42 9.19 11.61
N LEU A 61 -18.05 8.14 10.88
CA LEU A 61 -18.92 7.57 9.84
C LEU A 61 -20.12 6.83 10.46
N TYR A 62 -19.96 6.15 11.58
CA TYR A 62 -21.03 5.35 12.19
C TYR A 62 -22.03 6.19 12.97
N PHE A 63 -21.56 7.16 13.76
CA PHE A 63 -22.41 7.99 14.61
C PHE A 63 -22.70 9.37 13.99
N GLY A 64 -21.80 9.90 13.16
CA GLY A 64 -21.94 11.25 12.59
C GLY A 64 -22.80 11.28 11.32
N LEU A 65 -22.68 10.33 10.39
CA LEU A 65 -23.46 10.33 9.15
C LEU A 65 -24.99 10.26 9.37
N PRO A 66 -25.52 9.52 10.35
CA PRO A 66 -26.95 9.54 10.64
C PRO A 66 -27.52 10.92 10.98
N ALA A 67 -26.72 11.83 11.54
CA ALA A 67 -27.13 13.18 11.84
C ALA A 67 -27.47 14.02 10.58
N VAL A 68 -26.87 13.65 9.43
CA VAL A 68 -27.16 14.26 8.11
C VAL A 68 -28.06 13.37 7.23
N GLY A 69 -28.74 12.39 7.84
CA GLY A 69 -29.72 11.52 7.17
C GLY A 69 -29.13 10.29 6.45
N ILE A 70 -27.81 10.07 6.49
CA ILE A 70 -27.15 8.93 5.82
C ILE A 70 -26.94 7.81 6.84
N LYS A 71 -27.70 6.72 6.70
CA LYS A 71 -27.59 5.53 7.56
C LYS A 71 -26.93 4.39 6.82
N LEU A 72 -25.75 3.97 7.28
CA LEU A 72 -25.01 2.82 6.78
C LEU A 72 -25.02 1.70 7.81
N SER A 73 -24.97 0.46 7.35
CA SER A 73 -24.77 -0.68 8.26
C SER A 73 -23.36 -0.64 8.86
N ALA A 74 -23.17 -1.23 10.05
CA ALA A 74 -21.86 -1.32 10.69
C ALA A 74 -20.81 -1.97 9.76
N LEU A 75 -21.20 -3.01 9.01
CA LEU A 75 -20.35 -3.66 8.03
C LEU A 75 -19.93 -2.69 6.90
N ALA A 76 -20.87 -1.91 6.35
CA ALA A 76 -20.57 -0.94 5.30
C ALA A 76 -19.64 0.17 5.82
N VAL A 77 -19.87 0.67 7.03
CA VAL A 77 -18.99 1.64 7.70
C VAL A 77 -17.60 1.06 7.89
N GLY A 78 -17.50 -0.20 8.34
CA GLY A 78 -16.21 -0.86 8.53
C GLY A 78 -15.40 -0.97 7.23
N ILE A 79 -16.04 -1.44 6.15
CA ILE A 79 -15.40 -1.52 4.82
C ILE A 79 -14.99 -0.14 4.33
N LEU A 80 -15.88 0.86 4.42
CA LEU A 80 -15.62 2.22 3.96
C LEU A 80 -14.46 2.87 4.73
N SER A 81 -14.47 2.78 6.06
CA SER A 81 -13.42 3.36 6.91
C SER A 81 -12.05 2.77 6.60
N LEU A 82 -11.96 1.42 6.51
CA LEU A 82 -10.73 0.73 6.18
C LEU A 82 -10.27 1.02 4.74
N SER A 83 -11.22 1.16 3.81
CA SER A 83 -10.91 1.49 2.42
C SER A 83 -10.35 2.90 2.28
N LEU A 84 -10.94 3.87 2.95
CA LEU A 84 -10.45 5.25 2.98
C LEU A 84 -9.09 5.34 3.68
N TRP A 85 -8.96 4.67 4.83
CA TRP A 85 -7.70 4.67 5.56
C TRP A 85 -6.59 4.01 4.74
N GLY A 86 -6.79 2.78 4.28
CA GLY A 86 -5.82 2.06 3.47
C GLY A 86 -5.53 2.76 2.14
N GLY A 87 -6.56 3.39 1.55
CA GLY A 87 -6.45 4.17 0.32
C GLY A 87 -5.51 5.36 0.45
N ALA A 88 -5.58 6.11 1.55
CA ALA A 88 -4.69 7.24 1.79
C ALA A 88 -3.22 6.82 1.92
N PHE A 89 -2.94 5.70 2.62
CA PHE A 89 -1.61 5.13 2.66
C PHE A 89 -1.17 4.57 1.30
N ALA A 90 -2.08 3.94 0.57
CA ALA A 90 -1.79 3.40 -0.76
C ALA A 90 -1.47 4.51 -1.78
N VAL A 91 -2.12 5.69 -1.72
CA VAL A 91 -1.76 6.86 -2.56
C VAL A 91 -0.29 7.21 -2.37
N GLU A 92 0.20 7.32 -1.13
CA GLU A 92 1.59 7.66 -0.86
C GLU A 92 2.56 6.52 -1.25
N ASN A 93 2.18 5.26 -1.02
CA ASN A 93 2.98 4.12 -1.45
C ASN A 93 3.16 4.11 -2.98
N PHE A 94 2.07 4.27 -3.74
CA PHE A 94 2.14 4.28 -5.21
C PHE A 94 2.83 5.54 -5.73
N ARG A 95 2.62 6.72 -5.09
CA ARG A 95 3.36 7.93 -5.42
C ARG A 95 4.87 7.75 -5.23
N GLY A 96 5.30 7.20 -4.09
CA GLY A 96 6.71 6.89 -3.86
C GLY A 96 7.29 5.95 -4.93
N GLY A 97 6.50 4.97 -5.38
CA GLY A 97 6.87 4.11 -6.49
C GLY A 97 6.98 4.83 -7.83
N THR A 98 6.01 5.70 -8.16
CA THR A 98 6.04 6.47 -9.42
C THR A 98 7.18 7.49 -9.44
N ASP A 99 7.48 8.11 -8.31
CA ASP A 99 8.60 9.05 -8.18
C ASP A 99 9.98 8.36 -8.28
N SER A 100 10.02 7.06 -8.00
CA SER A 100 11.24 6.24 -8.09
C SER A 100 11.52 5.68 -9.49
N VAL A 101 10.66 5.95 -10.47
CA VAL A 101 10.90 5.53 -11.86
C VAL A 101 12.09 6.31 -12.44
N PRO A 102 13.10 5.63 -13.04
CA PRO A 102 14.28 6.28 -13.59
C PRO A 102 13.93 7.35 -14.64
N LYS A 103 14.47 8.56 -14.46
CA LYS A 103 14.24 9.69 -15.38
C LYS A 103 14.63 9.36 -16.82
N ALA A 104 15.70 8.58 -17.02
CA ALA A 104 16.13 8.15 -18.34
C ALA A 104 15.04 7.43 -19.15
N LEU A 105 14.15 6.65 -18.48
CA LEU A 105 13.03 6.01 -19.17
C LEU A 105 11.96 7.03 -19.59
N ILE A 106 11.74 8.06 -18.77
CA ILE A 106 10.82 9.13 -19.08
C ILE A 106 11.35 9.96 -20.27
N GLU A 107 12.61 10.33 -20.23
CA GLU A 107 13.32 11.07 -21.30
C GLU A 107 13.36 10.27 -22.61
N SER A 108 13.60 8.96 -22.53
CA SER A 108 13.52 8.07 -23.71
C SER A 108 12.11 8.05 -24.31
N GLY A 109 11.07 8.00 -23.48
CA GLY A 109 9.69 8.09 -23.94
C GLY A 109 9.40 9.43 -24.63
N GLN A 110 9.90 10.53 -24.08
CA GLN A 110 9.78 11.88 -24.69
C GLN A 110 10.50 11.94 -26.04
N SER A 111 11.70 11.37 -26.14
CA SER A 111 12.48 11.32 -27.38
C SER A 111 11.80 10.52 -28.49
N LEU A 112 10.97 9.54 -28.11
CA LEU A 112 10.11 8.76 -29.03
C LEU A 112 8.80 9.47 -29.39
N GLY A 113 8.59 10.70 -28.90
CA GLY A 113 7.38 11.50 -29.19
C GLY A 113 6.14 11.07 -28.42
N LEU A 114 6.28 10.28 -27.32
CA LEU A 114 5.16 9.90 -26.51
C LEU A 114 4.58 11.10 -25.74
N SER A 115 3.26 11.22 -25.72
CA SER A 115 2.58 12.22 -24.90
C SER A 115 2.75 11.94 -23.40
N THR A 116 2.58 12.97 -22.56
CA THR A 116 2.65 12.83 -21.10
C THR A 116 1.73 11.72 -20.58
N TRP A 117 0.51 11.61 -21.11
CA TRP A 117 -0.43 10.55 -20.75
C TRP A 117 0.12 9.16 -21.10
N GLN A 118 0.67 9.00 -22.30
CA GLN A 118 1.26 7.74 -22.75
C GLN A 118 2.47 7.33 -21.88
N ILE A 119 3.32 8.29 -21.52
CA ILE A 119 4.46 8.05 -20.62
C ILE A 119 3.97 7.62 -19.24
N VAL A 120 2.98 8.32 -18.67
CA VAL A 120 2.43 7.98 -17.36
C VAL A 120 1.81 6.58 -17.40
N MET A 121 0.95 6.29 -18.34
CA MET A 121 0.19 5.03 -18.35
C MET A 121 1.01 3.82 -18.81
N ASN A 122 1.99 4.00 -19.71
CA ASN A 122 2.75 2.88 -20.28
C ASN A 122 4.13 2.67 -19.62
N ILE A 123 4.67 3.69 -18.95
CA ILE A 123 6.01 3.63 -18.34
C ILE A 123 5.90 3.80 -16.82
N ILE A 124 5.39 4.95 -16.36
CA ILE A 124 5.46 5.31 -14.93
C ILE A 124 4.55 4.42 -14.09
N VAL A 125 3.28 4.26 -14.45
CA VAL A 125 2.30 3.50 -13.66
C VAL A 125 2.70 2.03 -13.52
N PRO A 126 3.00 1.27 -14.60
CA PRO A 126 3.33 -0.14 -14.45
C PRO A 126 4.64 -0.38 -13.69
N LEU A 127 5.63 0.49 -13.86
CA LEU A 127 6.89 0.41 -13.12
C LEU A 127 6.72 0.86 -11.67
N GLY A 128 6.08 2.00 -11.46
CA GLY A 128 5.79 2.55 -10.13
C GLY A 128 4.98 1.58 -9.27
N PHE A 129 3.99 0.88 -9.84
CA PHE A 129 3.25 -0.16 -9.14
C PHE A 129 4.16 -1.29 -8.66
N ARG A 130 5.07 -1.77 -9.50
CA ARG A 130 6.02 -2.83 -9.11
C ARG A 130 6.95 -2.38 -8.00
N ILE A 131 7.48 -1.14 -8.10
CA ILE A 131 8.40 -0.57 -7.11
C ILE A 131 7.69 -0.36 -5.76
N SER A 132 6.43 0.06 -5.77
CA SER A 132 5.65 0.35 -4.56
C SER A 132 5.02 -0.88 -3.92
N PHE A 133 5.00 -2.03 -4.59
CA PHE A 133 4.30 -3.22 -4.13
C PHE A 133 4.69 -3.67 -2.71
N PRO A 134 5.98 -3.66 -2.29
CA PRO A 134 6.37 -4.00 -0.92
C PRO A 134 5.75 -3.07 0.13
N ALA A 135 5.74 -1.76 -0.13
CA ALA A 135 5.12 -0.76 0.75
C ALA A 135 3.60 -0.93 0.82
N PHE A 136 2.96 -1.18 -0.32
CA PHE A 136 1.53 -1.49 -0.39
C PHE A 136 1.18 -2.78 0.38
N SER A 137 2.00 -3.83 0.28
CA SER A 137 1.82 -5.09 1.01
C SER A 137 1.79 -4.87 2.52
N ASN A 138 2.65 -4.01 3.06
CA ASN A 138 2.63 -3.63 4.47
C ASN A 138 1.35 -2.90 4.87
N THR A 139 0.83 -2.03 4.01
CA THR A 139 -0.47 -1.38 4.22
C THR A 139 -1.61 -2.38 4.21
N ALA A 140 -1.60 -3.35 3.29
CA ALA A 140 -2.61 -4.40 3.20
C ALA A 140 -2.62 -5.28 4.47
N VAL A 141 -1.46 -5.67 4.98
CA VAL A 141 -1.35 -6.38 6.28
C VAL A 141 -1.89 -5.51 7.42
N SER A 142 -1.66 -4.20 7.38
CA SER A 142 -2.20 -3.28 8.39
C SER A 142 -3.73 -3.17 8.32
N VAL A 143 -4.35 -3.25 7.14
CA VAL A 143 -5.81 -3.31 6.98
C VAL A 143 -6.39 -4.52 7.72
N ILE A 144 -5.74 -5.71 7.63
CA ILE A 144 -6.17 -6.90 8.36
C ILE A 144 -6.12 -6.67 9.88
N LYS A 145 -5.02 -6.11 10.40
CA LYS A 145 -4.90 -5.81 11.84
C LYS A 145 -5.94 -4.79 12.29
N ASN A 146 -6.16 -3.79 11.49
CA ASN A 146 -7.07 -2.68 11.78
C ASN A 146 -8.55 -3.08 11.69
N SER A 147 -8.90 -4.21 11.07
CA SER A 147 -10.27 -4.72 11.06
C SER A 147 -10.79 -4.99 12.48
N ALA A 148 -9.91 -5.27 13.45
CA ALA A 148 -10.25 -5.44 14.86
C ALA A 148 -10.95 -4.21 15.48
N TYR A 149 -10.70 -2.99 14.96
CA TYR A 149 -11.39 -1.78 15.43
C TYR A 149 -12.89 -1.77 15.11
N MET A 150 -13.33 -2.61 14.18
CA MET A 150 -14.75 -2.71 13.80
C MET A 150 -15.60 -3.33 14.91
N THR A 151 -14.97 -4.01 15.88
CA THR A 151 -15.61 -4.42 17.14
C THR A 151 -16.31 -3.26 17.83
N GLY A 152 -15.72 -2.04 17.80
CA GLY A 152 -16.26 -0.84 18.44
C GLY A 152 -17.60 -0.35 17.90
N ILE A 153 -18.00 -0.82 16.71
CA ILE A 153 -19.32 -0.50 16.09
C ILE A 153 -20.18 -1.76 15.92
N GLY A 154 -19.84 -2.87 16.58
CA GLY A 154 -20.64 -4.10 16.60
C GLY A 154 -20.52 -4.99 15.37
N VAL A 155 -19.46 -4.85 14.57
CA VAL A 155 -19.19 -5.80 13.49
C VAL A 155 -18.70 -7.12 14.06
N VAL A 156 -19.38 -8.22 13.72
CA VAL A 156 -19.11 -9.56 14.23
C VAL A 156 -17.91 -10.19 13.52
N GLU A 157 -16.72 -9.61 13.74
CA GLU A 157 -15.44 -10.09 13.24
C GLU A 157 -14.69 -10.89 14.33
N LEU A 158 -13.45 -11.29 14.10
CA LEU A 158 -12.71 -12.21 14.98
C LEU A 158 -12.55 -11.66 16.42
N THR A 159 -12.22 -10.38 16.57
CA THR A 159 -12.03 -9.75 17.89
C THR A 159 -13.36 -9.61 18.63
N PHE A 160 -14.43 -9.21 17.93
CA PHE A 160 -15.77 -9.16 18.49
C PHE A 160 -16.19 -10.50 19.07
N MET A 161 -16.02 -11.59 18.30
CA MET A 161 -16.38 -12.94 18.73
C MET A 161 -15.60 -13.40 19.98
N ALA A 162 -14.35 -12.98 20.09
CA ALA A 162 -13.55 -13.31 21.27
C ALA A 162 -13.99 -12.52 22.50
N VAL A 163 -14.20 -11.19 22.33
CA VAL A 163 -14.67 -10.31 23.43
C VAL A 163 -16.04 -10.75 23.93
N ASP A 164 -16.95 -11.09 23.01
CA ASP A 164 -18.27 -11.62 23.35
C ASP A 164 -18.17 -12.90 24.20
N ARG A 165 -17.27 -13.83 23.82
CA ARG A 165 -17.02 -15.06 24.57
C ARG A 165 -16.35 -14.84 25.91
N MET A 166 -15.44 -13.87 26.02
CA MET A 166 -14.88 -13.50 27.33
C MET A 166 -15.96 -13.10 28.31
N ALA A 167 -16.98 -12.38 27.85
CA ALA A 167 -18.09 -11.94 28.70
C ALA A 167 -19.00 -13.10 29.16
N TYR A 168 -19.23 -14.13 28.30
CA TYR A 168 -20.10 -15.24 28.60
C TYR A 168 -19.42 -16.40 29.37
N ASP A 169 -18.23 -16.80 28.92
CA ASP A 169 -17.57 -18.01 29.40
C ASP A 169 -16.54 -17.73 30.51
N PHE A 170 -16.27 -16.45 30.81
CA PHE A 170 -15.24 -16.00 31.78
C PHE A 170 -13.82 -16.52 31.48
N LYS A 171 -13.56 -16.98 30.25
CA LYS A 171 -12.27 -17.53 29.78
C LYS A 171 -11.44 -16.49 29.06
N THR A 172 -11.10 -15.40 29.76
CA THR A 172 -10.43 -14.24 29.15
C THR A 172 -9.06 -14.59 28.57
N TYR A 173 -8.22 -15.30 29.30
CA TYR A 173 -6.86 -15.61 28.86
C TYR A 173 -6.84 -16.55 27.67
N GLU A 174 -7.70 -17.59 27.67
CA GLU A 174 -7.81 -18.56 26.59
C GLU A 174 -8.29 -17.89 25.30
N MET A 175 -9.23 -16.95 25.38
CA MET A 175 -9.75 -16.22 24.23
C MET A 175 -8.70 -15.26 23.68
N LEU A 176 -8.03 -14.48 24.56
CA LEU A 176 -6.94 -13.58 24.15
C LEU A 176 -5.80 -14.33 23.46
N PHE A 177 -5.37 -15.45 24.06
CA PHE A 177 -4.33 -16.28 23.44
C PHE A 177 -4.78 -16.84 22.09
N SER A 178 -6.01 -17.33 22.01
CA SER A 178 -6.58 -17.90 20.78
C SER A 178 -6.61 -16.87 19.63
N ILE A 179 -7.12 -15.65 19.88
CA ILE A 179 -7.15 -14.63 18.83
C ILE A 179 -5.74 -14.15 18.46
N ALA A 180 -4.81 -14.04 19.41
CA ALA A 180 -3.43 -13.69 19.14
C ALA A 180 -2.79 -14.70 18.17
N VAL A 181 -2.97 -16.01 18.42
CA VAL A 181 -2.47 -17.07 17.55
C VAL A 181 -3.15 -17.03 16.16
N ILE A 182 -4.47 -16.84 16.11
CA ILE A 182 -5.21 -16.77 14.83
C ILE A 182 -4.75 -15.57 13.99
N TYR A 183 -4.62 -14.37 14.60
CA TYR A 183 -4.10 -13.20 13.91
C TYR A 183 -2.65 -13.41 13.45
N LEU A 184 -1.81 -14.02 14.28
CA LEU A 184 -0.42 -14.33 13.91
C LEU A 184 -0.35 -15.21 12.66
N ILE A 185 -1.13 -16.30 12.63
CA ILE A 185 -1.21 -17.22 11.48
C ILE A 185 -1.75 -16.47 10.24
N LEU A 186 -2.82 -15.70 10.40
CA LEU A 186 -3.42 -14.93 9.30
C LEU A 186 -2.45 -13.92 8.70
N ILE A 187 -1.75 -13.16 9.56
CA ILE A 187 -0.79 -12.15 9.16
C ILE A 187 0.43 -12.79 8.50
N TRP A 188 0.99 -13.85 9.09
CA TRP A 188 2.11 -14.58 8.49
C TRP A 188 1.76 -15.20 7.13
N GLY A 189 0.59 -15.83 7.04
CA GLY A 189 0.10 -16.41 5.78
C GLY A 189 -0.06 -15.34 4.69
N THR A 190 -0.65 -14.21 5.03
CA THR A 190 -0.82 -13.08 4.10
C THR A 190 0.52 -12.48 3.70
N SER A 191 1.42 -12.23 4.65
CA SER A 191 2.76 -11.69 4.38
C SER A 191 3.59 -12.64 3.49
N TYR A 192 3.48 -13.95 3.73
CA TYR A 192 4.14 -14.95 2.89
C TYR A 192 3.60 -14.94 1.45
N LEU A 193 2.28 -14.79 1.29
CA LEU A 193 1.64 -14.70 -0.02
C LEU A 193 2.12 -13.45 -0.78
N PHE A 194 2.12 -12.29 -0.11
CA PHE A 194 2.62 -11.04 -0.69
C PHE A 194 4.11 -11.12 -1.04
N SER A 195 4.94 -11.72 -0.19
CA SER A 195 6.36 -11.93 -0.49
C SER A 195 6.60 -12.81 -1.74
N LYS A 196 5.74 -13.81 -1.99
CA LYS A 196 5.78 -14.58 -3.24
C LYS A 196 5.44 -13.73 -4.47
N ILE A 197 4.42 -12.87 -4.36
CA ILE A 197 4.04 -11.96 -5.44
C ILE A 197 5.15 -10.95 -5.69
N GLU A 198 5.70 -10.36 -4.63
CA GLU A 198 6.83 -9.42 -4.68
C GLU A 198 8.02 -10.00 -5.45
N LYS A 199 8.44 -11.21 -5.11
CA LYS A 199 9.55 -11.90 -5.80
C LYS A 199 9.29 -12.09 -7.31
N ARG A 200 8.04 -12.25 -7.73
CA ARG A 200 7.67 -12.32 -9.15
C ARG A 200 7.70 -10.94 -9.84
N LEU A 201 7.42 -9.88 -9.09
CA LEU A 201 7.45 -8.50 -9.60
C LEU A 201 8.89 -7.93 -9.63
N ASP A 202 9.79 -8.45 -8.80
CA ASP A 202 11.15 -7.96 -8.54
C ASP A 202 12.15 -8.29 -9.70
N PHE A 203 11.69 -8.97 -10.75
CA PHE A 203 12.50 -9.28 -11.93
C PHE A 203 13.16 -8.02 -12.54
N TYR A 204 12.59 -6.86 -12.31
CA TYR A 204 13.07 -5.57 -12.80
C TYR A 204 14.25 -5.01 -12.00
N LYS A 205 14.33 -5.25 -10.70
CA LYS A 205 15.43 -4.78 -9.84
C LYS A 205 16.76 -5.40 -10.25
N LYS A 206 16.75 -6.69 -10.55
CA LYS A 206 17.94 -7.41 -11.06
C LYS A 206 18.45 -6.87 -12.38
N THR A 207 17.57 -6.41 -13.27
CA THR A 207 17.96 -5.85 -14.56
C THR A 207 18.57 -4.46 -14.38
N THR A 208 18.00 -3.62 -13.51
CA THR A 208 18.53 -2.28 -13.20
C THR A 208 19.89 -2.34 -12.49
N GLU A 209 20.08 -3.27 -11.57
CA GLU A 209 21.38 -3.51 -10.92
C GLU A 209 22.44 -3.96 -11.93
N ARG A 210 22.09 -4.84 -12.87
CA ARG A 210 23.00 -5.27 -13.95
C ARG A 210 23.40 -4.10 -14.87
N VAL A 211 22.44 -3.26 -15.25
CA VAL A 211 22.71 -2.07 -16.08
C VAL A 211 23.59 -1.06 -15.34
N ASN A 212 23.35 -0.81 -14.05
CA ASN A 212 24.18 0.08 -13.24
C ASN A 212 25.59 -0.48 -13.03
N THR A 213 25.71 -1.78 -12.82
CA THR A 213 27.03 -2.46 -12.69
C THR A 213 27.79 -2.38 -14.00
N SER A 214 27.15 -2.62 -15.13
CA SER A 214 27.76 -2.46 -16.48
C SER A 214 28.14 -1.02 -16.78
N GLY A 215 27.30 -0.06 -16.43
CA GLY A 215 27.59 1.38 -16.57
C GLY A 215 28.77 1.85 -15.70
N ASN A 216 28.92 1.33 -14.49
CA ASN A 216 30.06 1.60 -13.62
C ASN A 216 31.35 0.94 -14.14
N LEU A 217 31.27 -0.23 -14.74
CA LEU A 217 32.42 -0.86 -15.42
C LEU A 217 32.88 -0.01 -16.61
N VAL A 218 31.95 0.45 -17.45
CA VAL A 218 32.29 1.32 -18.60
C VAL A 218 32.94 2.62 -18.13
N LYS A 219 32.43 3.26 -17.07
CA LYS A 219 33.06 4.46 -16.48
C LYS A 219 34.45 4.17 -15.93
N LYS A 220 34.66 3.01 -15.30
CA LYS A 220 35.96 2.61 -14.75
C LYS A 220 37.01 2.39 -15.85
N PHE A 221 36.61 1.89 -17.00
CA PHE A 221 37.49 1.74 -18.17
C PHE A 221 37.65 3.03 -18.97
N ALA A 222 36.67 3.95 -18.95
CA ALA A 222 36.74 5.24 -19.62
C ALA A 222 37.59 6.28 -18.88
N VAL A 223 37.87 6.09 -17.58
CA VAL A 223 38.64 7.01 -16.72
C VAL A 223 40.08 6.55 -16.51
N SER A 224 40.62 5.66 -17.34
CA SER A 224 42.05 5.39 -17.41
C SER A 224 42.66 6.09 -18.62
N PRO A 225 42.98 7.40 -18.56
CA PRO A 225 43.89 8.00 -19.54
C PRO A 225 45.26 7.40 -19.26
N GLY A 226 45.87 6.80 -20.27
CA GLY A 226 47.21 6.22 -20.19
C GLY A 226 48.20 7.18 -19.51
N ARG A 227 48.85 6.70 -18.49
CA ARG A 227 50.10 7.25 -18.02
C ARG A 227 51.10 7.13 -19.18
N VAL A 228 51.28 8.18 -19.91
CA VAL A 228 52.45 8.31 -20.82
C VAL A 228 53.64 8.47 -19.89
N ASP A 229 54.45 7.43 -19.77
CA ASP A 229 55.78 7.49 -19.16
C ASP A 229 56.63 8.48 -19.95
N GLN A 230 56.82 9.69 -19.39
CA GLN A 230 57.83 10.63 -19.80
C GLN A 230 59.13 10.32 -19.02
N ASP A 231 59.79 9.28 -19.35
CA ASP A 231 61.18 9.04 -18.90
C ASP A 231 61.92 8.27 -19.99
N THR A 232 62.28 8.97 -21.09
CA THR A 232 63.47 8.66 -21.93
C THR A 232 63.75 9.83 -22.85
N ALA A 233 64.59 10.73 -22.45
CA ALA A 233 65.38 11.56 -23.35
C ALA A 233 66.80 11.62 -22.82
N PRO A 234 67.82 11.45 -23.69
CA PRO A 234 69.23 11.35 -23.38
C PRO A 234 69.86 12.66 -22.98
#